data_b0de857f16096f74bd7105fc701d3ee1
#
_entry.id   b0de857f16096f74bd7105fc701d3ee1
#
_cell.length_a   1.000
_cell.length_b   1.000
_cell.length_c   1.000
_cell.angle_alpha   90.00
_cell.angle_beta   90.00
_cell.angle_gamma   90.00
#
_symmetry.space_group_name_H-M   'P 1'
#
loop_
_entity.id
_entity.type
_entity.pdbx_description
1 polymer ?
#
loop_
_entity_poly.entity_id
_entity_poly.type
_entity_poly.pdbx_seq_one_letter_code
_entity_poly.pdbx_strand_id
1 'polypeptide(L)'
;MNYIAPGNKWVGQRTQRPDGIDKVTGSAQYSADFTMPGMIWGKGLRSPHAHATIRKIDTSKAEELQGVLAVMTGDDLPLLPLDVPLPQGPNDTRWIARGCMAREKILY
;
A
#
# COMPACT_ATOMS: atom_id res chain seq x y z
N MET A 1 -21.77 15.27 -30.73
CA MET A 1 -22.99 15.88 -30.10
C MET A 1 -22.84 15.68 -28.59
N ASN A 2 -22.48 16.73 -27.84
CA ASN A 2 -22.27 16.62 -26.41
C ASN A 2 -23.64 16.74 -25.72
N TYR A 3 -24.14 15.64 -25.20
CA TYR A 3 -25.37 15.65 -24.42
C TYR A 3 -25.05 16.20 -23.01
N ILE A 4 -25.56 17.38 -22.73
CA ILE A 4 -25.51 17.95 -21.37
C ILE A 4 -26.90 17.73 -20.78
N ALA A 5 -26.99 16.94 -19.72
CA ALA A 5 -28.25 16.72 -19.03
C ALA A 5 -28.75 18.03 -18.42
N PRO A 6 -30.03 18.42 -18.64
CA PRO A 6 -30.61 19.62 -18.05
C PRO A 6 -30.49 19.56 -16.51
N GLY A 7 -29.99 20.65 -15.92
CA GLY A 7 -29.83 20.75 -14.46
C GLY A 7 -28.46 20.33 -13.90
N ASN A 8 -27.54 19.80 -14.70
CA ASN A 8 -26.17 19.54 -14.26
C ASN A 8 -25.36 20.84 -14.20
N LYS A 9 -24.91 21.18 -13.00
CA LYS A 9 -24.09 22.38 -12.75
C LYS A 9 -22.63 22.19 -13.22
N TRP A 10 -22.12 20.96 -13.24
CA TRP A 10 -20.73 20.67 -13.46
C TRP A 10 -20.44 19.87 -14.74
N VAL A 11 -21.37 19.01 -15.15
CA VAL A 11 -21.20 18.21 -16.36
C VAL A 11 -21.30 19.10 -17.60
N GLY A 12 -20.32 19.00 -18.49
CA GLY A 12 -20.19 19.80 -19.69
C GLY A 12 -19.56 21.18 -19.47
N GLN A 13 -19.22 21.56 -18.25
CA GLN A 13 -18.46 22.77 -17.96
C GLN A 13 -16.94 22.47 -17.99
N ARG A 14 -16.18 23.44 -18.46
CA ARG A 14 -14.71 23.38 -18.41
C ARG A 14 -14.25 23.80 -17.01
N THR A 15 -14.41 22.90 -16.04
CA THR A 15 -13.93 23.13 -14.68
C THR A 15 -12.42 23.00 -14.61
N GLN A 16 -11.77 23.95 -13.97
CA GLN A 16 -10.33 23.84 -13.71
C GLN A 16 -10.10 22.79 -12.64
N ARG A 17 -9.17 21.87 -12.90
CA ARG A 17 -8.77 20.85 -11.95
C ARG A 17 -8.04 21.50 -10.77
N PRO A 18 -8.47 21.26 -9.49
CA PRO A 18 -7.87 21.92 -8.32
C PRO A 18 -6.38 21.67 -8.17
N ASP A 19 -5.94 20.46 -8.49
CA ASP A 19 -4.53 20.02 -8.40
C ASP A 19 -3.75 20.20 -9.73
N GLY A 20 -4.36 20.85 -10.71
CA GLY A 20 -3.80 20.96 -12.06
C GLY A 20 -2.55 21.85 -12.10
N ILE A 21 -2.59 22.98 -11.40
CA ILE A 21 -1.49 23.94 -11.38
C ILE A 21 -0.22 23.32 -10.78
N ASP A 22 -0.36 22.67 -9.63
CA ASP A 22 0.78 22.03 -8.96
C ASP A 22 1.44 20.94 -9.81
N LYS A 23 0.61 20.21 -10.57
CA LYS A 23 1.13 19.16 -11.47
C LYS A 23 1.88 19.71 -12.67
N VAL A 24 1.36 20.76 -13.32
CA VAL A 24 2.01 21.31 -14.51
C VAL A 24 3.21 22.19 -14.18
N THR A 25 3.26 22.76 -12.99
CA THR A 25 4.42 23.54 -12.52
C THR A 25 5.50 22.68 -11.86
N GLY A 26 5.20 21.39 -11.56
CA GLY A 26 6.12 20.50 -10.86
C GLY A 26 6.19 20.73 -9.36
N SER A 27 5.28 21.52 -8.79
CA SER A 27 5.21 21.75 -7.33
C SER A 27 4.42 20.68 -6.59
N ALA A 28 3.70 19.81 -7.32
CA ALA A 28 3.00 18.70 -6.71
C ALA A 28 3.96 17.71 -6.07
N GLN A 29 3.75 17.42 -4.79
CA GLN A 29 4.54 16.45 -4.04
C GLN A 29 3.83 15.10 -4.03
N TYR A 30 4.56 14.05 -4.35
CA TYR A 30 4.13 12.66 -4.28
C TYR A 30 4.90 11.93 -3.17
N SER A 31 4.48 10.74 -2.83
CA SER A 31 5.09 9.98 -1.73
C SER A 31 6.61 9.76 -1.89
N ALA A 32 7.10 9.66 -3.12
CA ALA A 32 8.54 9.53 -3.40
C ALA A 32 9.34 10.83 -3.19
N ASP A 33 8.67 11.99 -3.20
CA ASP A 33 9.28 13.30 -3.04
C ASP A 33 9.33 13.72 -1.56
N PHE A 34 8.66 12.96 -0.70
CA PHE A 34 8.56 13.27 0.70
C PHE A 34 9.82 12.80 1.44
N THR A 35 10.49 13.74 2.11
CA THR A 35 11.70 13.46 2.90
C THR A 35 11.60 14.09 4.28
N MET A 36 12.05 13.36 5.30
CA MET A 36 12.12 13.83 6.69
C MET A 36 13.46 13.48 7.31
N PRO A 37 13.96 14.29 8.26
CA PRO A 37 15.12 13.91 9.06
C PRO A 37 14.89 12.57 9.76
N GLY A 38 15.84 11.65 9.64
CA GLY A 38 15.72 10.31 10.23
C GLY A 38 14.82 9.33 9.47
N MET A 39 14.32 9.69 8.31
CA MET A 39 13.52 8.80 7.47
C MET A 39 14.36 7.60 7.01
N ILE A 40 13.78 6.41 7.12
CA ILE A 40 14.39 5.16 6.67
C ILE A 40 13.67 4.63 5.43
N TRP A 41 14.36 3.81 4.66
CA TRP A 41 13.82 3.17 3.47
C TRP A 41 13.33 1.76 3.77
N GLY A 42 12.07 1.48 3.45
CA GLY A 42 11.54 0.13 3.48
C GLY A 42 11.73 -0.57 2.14
N LYS A 43 12.20 -1.81 2.17
CA LYS A 43 12.31 -2.67 0.99
C LYS A 43 11.59 -3.98 1.23
N GLY A 44 10.61 -4.28 0.39
CA GLY A 44 9.89 -5.57 0.44
C GLY A 44 10.63 -6.64 -0.37
N LEU A 45 10.89 -7.77 0.26
CA LEU A 45 11.32 -8.98 -0.44
C LEU A 45 10.10 -9.69 -1.02
N ARG A 46 10.12 -9.94 -2.31
CA ARG A 46 9.08 -10.71 -2.99
C ARG A 46 9.56 -12.12 -3.30
N SER A 47 8.64 -13.06 -3.25
CA SER A 47 8.94 -14.45 -3.65
C SER A 47 9.18 -14.56 -5.15
N PRO A 48 10.12 -15.42 -5.57
CA PRO A 48 10.26 -15.83 -6.96
C PRO A 48 9.18 -16.82 -7.41
N HIS A 49 8.40 -17.36 -6.47
CA HIS A 49 7.33 -18.32 -6.74
C HIS A 49 5.96 -17.65 -6.65
N ALA A 50 5.09 -17.89 -7.61
CA ALA A 50 3.76 -17.31 -7.65
C ALA A 50 2.83 -17.86 -6.55
N HIS A 51 2.98 -19.16 -6.21
CA HIS A 51 2.21 -19.81 -5.16
C HIS A 51 3.07 -20.89 -4.50
N ALA A 52 3.37 -20.74 -3.23
CA ALA A 52 4.20 -21.68 -2.49
C ALA A 52 3.90 -21.66 -0.99
N THR A 53 4.15 -22.77 -0.33
CA THR A 53 4.14 -22.84 1.14
C THR A 53 5.48 -22.34 1.68
N ILE A 54 5.43 -21.44 2.65
CA ILE A 54 6.61 -20.95 3.34
C ILE A 54 6.98 -22.01 4.40
N ARG A 55 8.15 -22.60 4.27
CA ARG A 55 8.68 -23.55 5.28
C ARG A 55 9.46 -22.84 6.36
N LYS A 56 10.22 -21.82 5.99
CA LYS A 56 11.05 -21.02 6.89
C LYS A 56 11.38 -19.70 6.20
N ILE A 57 11.40 -18.63 6.98
CA ILE A 57 12.00 -17.35 6.61
C ILE A 57 13.23 -17.19 7.49
N ASP A 58 14.39 -17.02 6.87
CA ASP A 58 15.66 -16.80 7.56
C ASP A 58 16.07 -15.34 7.34
N THR A 59 16.02 -14.56 8.41
CA THR A 59 16.29 -13.12 8.40
C THR A 59 17.72 -12.78 8.82
N SER A 60 18.48 -13.75 9.33
CA SER A 60 19.78 -13.53 9.96
C SER A 60 20.77 -12.73 9.11
N LYS A 61 20.89 -13.09 7.82
CA LYS A 61 21.78 -12.36 6.91
C LYS A 61 21.35 -10.92 6.63
N ALA A 62 20.05 -10.66 6.69
CA ALA A 62 19.52 -9.31 6.50
C ALA A 62 19.73 -8.46 7.75
N GLU A 63 19.60 -9.05 8.93
CA GLU A 63 19.82 -8.39 10.23
C GLU A 63 21.29 -8.05 10.46
N GLU A 64 22.21 -8.91 9.99
CA GLU A 64 23.65 -8.69 10.07
C GLU A 64 24.16 -7.61 9.10
N LEU A 65 23.36 -7.22 8.11
CA LEU A 65 23.79 -6.28 7.09
C LEU A 65 23.90 -4.86 7.65
N GLN A 66 25.06 -4.25 7.49
CA GLN A 66 25.29 -2.88 7.94
C GLN A 66 24.30 -1.90 7.28
N GLY A 67 23.60 -1.10 8.10
CA GLY A 67 22.61 -0.14 7.65
C GLY A 67 21.17 -0.64 7.69
N VAL A 68 20.97 -1.93 7.96
CA VAL A 68 19.63 -2.45 8.24
C VAL A 68 19.29 -2.15 9.70
N LEU A 69 18.18 -1.44 9.90
CA LEU A 69 17.73 -1.03 11.24
C LEU A 69 16.73 -2.03 11.82
N ALA A 70 15.93 -2.66 10.97
CA ALA A 70 14.96 -3.68 11.37
C ALA A 70 14.61 -4.57 10.17
N VAL A 71 14.30 -5.83 10.47
CA VAL A 71 13.69 -6.77 9.54
C VAL A 71 12.34 -7.18 10.11
N MET A 72 11.30 -7.13 9.30
CA MET A 72 9.93 -7.50 9.69
C MET A 72 9.44 -8.65 8.84
N THR A 73 8.82 -9.60 9.49
CA THR A 73 8.12 -10.73 8.87
C THR A 73 6.62 -10.65 9.12
N GLY A 74 5.85 -11.54 8.54
CA GLY A 74 4.42 -11.63 8.83
C GLY A 74 4.13 -11.88 10.31
N ASP A 75 5.01 -12.58 11.03
CA ASP A 75 4.81 -12.94 12.43
C ASP A 75 4.95 -11.75 13.39
N ASP A 76 5.66 -10.71 12.96
CA ASP A 76 5.83 -9.48 13.73
C ASP A 76 4.58 -8.58 13.69
N LEU A 77 3.66 -8.83 12.75
CA LEU A 77 2.45 -8.05 12.62
C LEU A 77 1.32 -8.64 13.48
N PRO A 78 0.59 -7.81 14.25
CA PRO A 78 -0.55 -8.30 15.01
C PRO A 78 -1.62 -8.87 14.06
N LEU A 79 -2.18 -10.01 14.43
CA LEU A 79 -3.39 -10.51 13.80
C LEU A 79 -4.57 -9.72 14.37
N LEU A 80 -5.36 -9.10 13.50
CA LEU A 80 -6.63 -8.52 13.93
C LEU A 80 -7.53 -9.65 14.47
N PRO A 81 -8.05 -9.54 15.71
CA PRO A 81 -9.00 -10.50 16.25
C PRO A 81 -10.20 -10.67 15.31
N LEU A 82 -10.72 -11.89 15.21
CA LEU A 82 -11.86 -12.18 14.33
C LEU A 82 -13.17 -11.56 14.83
N ASP A 83 -13.22 -11.22 16.11
CA ASP A 83 -14.35 -10.61 16.81
C ASP A 83 -14.39 -9.08 16.69
N VAL A 84 -13.37 -8.45 16.13
CA VAL A 84 -13.44 -7.02 15.84
C VAL A 84 -14.52 -6.78 14.79
N PRO A 85 -15.58 -6.02 15.11
CA PRO A 85 -16.63 -5.70 14.14
C PRO A 85 -16.06 -4.77 13.07
N LEU A 86 -15.62 -5.34 11.96
CA LEU A 86 -15.25 -4.61 10.76
C LEU A 86 -16.42 -4.62 9.77
N PRO A 87 -16.50 -3.64 8.88
CA PRO A 87 -17.51 -3.63 7.83
C PRO A 87 -17.50 -4.98 7.08
N GLN A 88 -18.61 -5.70 7.16
CA GLN A 88 -18.79 -6.95 6.43
C GLN A 88 -19.23 -6.63 5.00
N GLY A 89 -18.70 -7.35 4.05
CA GLY A 89 -19.07 -7.19 2.65
C GLY A 89 -17.85 -7.32 1.72
N PRO A 90 -17.98 -6.92 0.46
CA PRO A 90 -16.88 -7.00 -0.51
C PRO A 90 -15.65 -6.17 -0.10
N ASN A 91 -15.80 -5.27 0.86
CA ASN A 91 -14.74 -4.43 1.42
C ASN A 91 -14.27 -4.90 2.81
N ASP A 92 -14.46 -6.18 3.14
CA ASP A 92 -13.92 -6.74 4.38
C ASP A 92 -12.39 -6.71 4.35
N THR A 93 -11.82 -5.82 5.17
CA THR A 93 -10.37 -5.59 5.18
C THR A 93 -9.59 -6.59 6.02
N ARG A 94 -10.25 -7.52 6.70
CA ARG A 94 -9.58 -8.52 7.56
C ARG A 94 -8.66 -9.43 6.77
N TRP A 95 -9.07 -9.84 5.58
CA TRP A 95 -8.25 -10.63 4.68
C TRP A 95 -7.06 -9.83 4.12
N ILE A 96 -7.24 -8.51 3.88
CA ILE A 96 -6.16 -7.62 3.44
C ILE A 96 -5.13 -7.51 4.56
N ALA A 97 -5.56 -7.25 5.80
CA ALA A 97 -4.67 -7.14 6.95
C ALA A 97 -3.89 -8.43 7.21
N ARG A 98 -4.51 -9.60 6.96
CA ARG A 98 -3.84 -10.90 7.06
C ARG A 98 -2.92 -11.21 5.89
N GLY A 99 -3.21 -10.64 4.72
CA GLY A 99 -2.46 -10.88 3.50
C GLY A 99 -1.40 -9.83 3.18
N CYS A 100 -1.26 -8.78 4.00
CA CYS A 100 -0.28 -7.71 3.72
C CYS A 100 1.17 -8.21 3.78
N MET A 101 1.44 -9.23 4.59
CA MET A 101 2.69 -9.98 4.59
C MET A 101 2.41 -11.48 4.64
N ALA A 102 3.12 -12.23 3.84
CA ALA A 102 2.96 -13.68 3.78
C ALA A 102 3.44 -14.34 5.09
N ARG A 103 2.66 -15.29 5.60
CA ARG A 103 2.97 -16.07 6.81
C ARG A 103 3.16 -17.55 6.48
N GLU A 104 2.14 -18.19 6.00
CA GLU A 104 2.13 -19.63 5.69
C GLU A 104 2.28 -19.89 4.21
N LYS A 105 1.71 -19.03 3.39
CA LYS A 105 1.67 -19.18 1.92
C LYS A 105 1.94 -17.86 1.22
N ILE A 106 2.59 -18.00 0.10
CA ILE A 106 2.73 -16.95 -0.92
C ILE A 106 1.61 -17.16 -1.93
N LEU A 107 0.91 -16.10 -2.26
CA LEU A 107 -0.26 -16.16 -3.15
C LEU A 107 -0.01 -15.55 -4.53
N TYR A 108 1.06 -14.78 -4.71
CA TYR A 108 1.56 -14.26 -5.99
C TYR A 108 3.06 -14.01 -5.93
#